data_a3657921884fcc524860e7df39682b3f
#
_entry.id   a3657921884fcc524860e7df39682b3f
#
_cell.length_a   1.000
_cell.length_b   1.000
_cell.length_c   1.000
_cell.angle_alpha   90.00
_cell.angle_beta   90.00
_cell.angle_gamma   90.00
#
_symmetry.space_group_name_H-M   'P 1'
#
loop_
_entity.id
_entity.type
_entity.pdbx_description
1 polymer ?
#
loop_
_entity_poly.entity_id
_entity_poly.type
_entity_poly.pdbx_seq_one_letter_code
_entity_poly.pdbx_strand_id
1 'polypeptide(L)' 'MNERYTEYAKRLEPKIGIPYTVITPLIFIFVRACVHYAMFEDEYYLQTQMDVLKQGVALFVDKYKANQA' A
#
# COMPACT_ATOMS: atom_id res chain seq x y z
N MET A 1 3.60 -10.67 9.93
CA MET A 1 3.91 -9.48 9.13
C MET A 1 4.97 -8.65 9.84
N ASN A 2 5.81 -7.96 9.09
CA ASN A 2 6.95 -7.24 9.68
C ASN A 2 6.47 -6.07 10.53
N GLU A 3 6.98 -5.97 11.77
CA GLU A 3 6.61 -4.92 12.71
C GLU A 3 6.94 -3.51 12.20
N ARG A 4 7.99 -3.38 11.38
CA ARG A 4 8.39 -2.08 10.81
C ARG A 4 7.30 -1.52 9.90
N TYR A 5 6.67 -2.37 9.10
CA TYR A 5 5.60 -1.93 8.21
C TYR A 5 4.39 -1.47 9.02
N THR A 6 4.08 -2.17 10.09
CA THR A 6 3.01 -1.79 11.01
C THR A 6 3.31 -0.44 11.66
N GLU A 7 4.55 -0.21 12.09
CA GLU A 7 4.97 1.06 12.68
C GLU A 7 4.80 2.22 11.70
N TYR A 8 5.25 2.05 10.45
CA TYR A 8 5.07 3.08 9.42
C TYR A 8 3.60 3.34 9.16
N ALA A 9 2.81 2.27 9.08
CA ALA A 9 1.38 2.40 8.84
C ALA A 9 0.68 3.17 9.95
N LYS A 10 1.04 2.92 11.21
CA LYS A 10 0.51 3.64 12.36
C LYS A 10 0.84 5.12 12.31
N ARG A 11 2.03 5.47 11.84
CA ARG A 11 2.44 6.87 11.68
C ARG A 11 1.69 7.58 10.56
N LEU A 12 1.35 6.85 9.50
CA LEU A 12 0.64 7.40 8.36
C LEU A 12 -0.86 7.55 8.61
N GLU A 13 -1.42 6.72 9.48
CA GLU A 13 -2.87 6.69 9.73
C GLU A 13 -3.46 8.08 10.00
N PRO A 14 -2.92 8.89 10.94
CA PRO A 14 -3.51 10.19 11.22
C PRO A 14 -3.33 11.21 10.10
N LYS A 15 -2.38 10.97 9.20
CA LYS A 15 -2.08 11.90 8.10
C LYS A 15 -2.99 11.67 6.90
N ILE A 16 -3.35 10.43 6.63
CA ILE A 16 -4.11 10.08 5.42
C ILE A 16 -5.52 9.58 5.73
N GLY A 17 -5.84 9.35 7.01
CA GLY A 17 -7.20 8.97 7.41
C GLY A 17 -7.59 7.53 7.07
N ILE A 18 -6.62 6.68 6.76
CA ILE A 18 -6.86 5.26 6.47
C ILE A 18 -6.31 4.43 7.64
N PRO A 19 -7.07 3.45 8.17
CA PRO A 19 -6.58 2.63 9.29
C PRO A 19 -5.28 1.92 8.95
N TYR A 20 -4.38 1.83 9.93
CA TYR A 20 -3.09 1.17 9.72
C TYR A 20 -3.25 -0.30 9.31
N THR A 21 -4.34 -0.94 9.72
CA THR A 21 -4.61 -2.33 9.34
C THR A 21 -4.82 -2.50 7.84
N VAL A 22 -5.22 -1.44 7.13
CA VAL A 22 -5.34 -1.41 5.68
C VAL A 22 -4.02 -1.00 5.03
N ILE A 23 -3.32 -0.05 5.64
CA ILE A 23 -2.05 0.48 5.10
C ILE A 23 -0.96 -0.58 5.11
N THR A 24 -0.86 -1.37 6.19
CA THR A 24 0.22 -2.35 6.36
C THR A 24 0.31 -3.35 5.20
N PRO A 25 -0.80 -4.00 4.78
CA PRO A 25 -0.74 -4.89 3.61
C PRO A 25 -0.33 -4.18 2.32
N LEU A 26 -0.74 -2.92 2.15
CA LEU A 26 -0.37 -2.15 0.95
C LEU A 26 1.12 -1.88 0.90
N ILE A 27 1.73 -1.53 2.03
CA ILE A 27 3.18 -1.35 2.12
C ILE A 27 3.89 -2.66 1.78
N PHE A 28 3.40 -3.78 2.30
CA PHE A 28 3.98 -5.09 2.03
C PHE A 28 3.94 -5.43 0.55
N ILE A 29 2.81 -5.19 -0.12
CA ILE A 29 2.67 -5.43 -1.56
C ILE A 29 3.68 -4.59 -2.33
N PHE A 30 3.82 -3.31 -1.98
CA PHE A 30 4.75 -2.40 -2.63
C PHE A 30 6.20 -2.88 -2.50
N VAL A 31 6.62 -3.21 -1.28
CA VAL A 31 8.00 -3.67 -1.02
C VAL A 31 8.28 -4.96 -1.77
N ARG A 32 7.34 -5.89 -1.75
CA ARG A 32 7.50 -7.18 -2.43
C ARG A 32 7.63 -7.00 -3.94
N ALA A 33 6.84 -6.10 -4.53
CA ALA A 33 6.95 -5.80 -5.96
C ALA A 33 8.31 -5.23 -6.31
N CYS A 34 8.85 -4.35 -5.48
CA CYS A 34 10.19 -3.79 -5.68
C CYS A 34 11.27 -4.85 -5.58
N VAL A 35 11.17 -5.77 -4.62
CA VAL A 35 12.13 -6.87 -4.46
C VAL A 35 12.09 -7.79 -5.69
N HIS A 36 10.90 -8.13 -6.15
CA HIS A 36 10.75 -8.97 -7.34
C HIS A 36 11.41 -8.32 -8.56
N TYR A 37 11.18 -7.02 -8.75
CA TYR A 37 11.80 -6.29 -9.85
C TYR A 37 13.33 -6.29 -9.73
N ALA A 38 13.85 -6.08 -8.52
CA ALA A 38 15.29 -6.06 -8.29
C ALA A 38 15.94 -7.40 -8.63
N MET A 39 15.22 -8.51 -8.41
CA MET A 39 15.75 -9.85 -8.66
C MET A 39 15.60 -10.30 -10.11
N PHE A 40 14.49 -9.95 -10.76
CA PHE A 40 14.15 -10.51 -12.08
C PHE A 40 14.03 -9.47 -13.18
N GLU A 41 14.08 -8.18 -12.85
CA GLU A 41 13.93 -7.07 -13.81
C GLU A 41 12.65 -7.18 -14.65
N ASP A 42 11.59 -7.70 -14.04
CA ASP A 42 10.31 -7.93 -14.72
C ASP A 42 9.45 -6.66 -14.63
N GLU A 43 9.59 -5.79 -15.65
CA GLU A 43 8.85 -4.53 -15.69
C GLU A 43 7.35 -4.73 -15.80
N TYR A 44 6.93 -5.77 -16.49
CA TYR A 44 5.50 -6.06 -16.63
C TYR A 44 4.88 -6.39 -15.28
N TYR A 45 5.54 -7.22 -14.50
CA TYR A 45 5.06 -7.55 -13.16
C TYR A 45 5.01 -6.31 -12.27
N LEU A 46 6.06 -5.49 -12.30
CA LEU A 46 6.12 -4.27 -11.52
C LEU A 46 4.98 -3.32 -11.89
N GLN A 47 4.77 -3.07 -13.19
CA GLN A 47 3.71 -2.20 -13.67
C GLN A 47 2.34 -2.71 -13.25
N THR A 48 2.10 -4.01 -13.40
CA THR A 48 0.82 -4.62 -13.03
C THR A 48 0.56 -4.46 -11.53
N GLN A 49 1.57 -4.70 -10.70
CA GLN A 49 1.42 -4.55 -9.25
C GLN A 49 1.19 -3.09 -8.84
N MET A 50 1.89 -2.16 -9.49
CA MET A 50 1.70 -0.74 -9.21
C MET A 50 0.32 -0.26 -9.61
N ASP A 51 -0.20 -0.74 -10.74
CA ASP A 51 -1.55 -0.38 -11.19
C ASP A 51 -2.61 -0.89 -10.24
N VAL A 52 -2.50 -2.14 -9.79
CA VAL A 52 -3.41 -2.71 -8.80
C VAL A 52 -3.34 -1.94 -7.49
N LEU A 53 -2.12 -1.60 -7.06
CA LEU A 53 -1.91 -0.84 -5.83
C LEU A 53 -2.56 0.54 -5.91
N LYS A 54 -2.38 1.25 -7.03
CA LYS A 54 -2.99 2.57 -7.24
C LYS A 54 -4.51 2.50 -7.18
N GLN A 55 -5.09 1.50 -7.84
CA GLN A 55 -6.54 1.31 -7.84
C GLN A 55 -7.05 1.00 -6.44
N GLY A 56 -6.35 0.13 -5.72
CA GLY A 56 -6.70 -0.21 -4.34
C GLY A 56 -6.62 1.00 -3.41
N VAL A 57 -5.55 1.78 -3.53
CA VAL A 57 -5.38 2.99 -2.72
C VAL A 57 -6.49 4.00 -3.01
N ALA A 58 -6.82 4.20 -4.29
CA ALA A 58 -7.89 5.13 -4.68
C ALA A 58 -9.23 4.72 -4.08
N LEU A 59 -9.56 3.43 -4.14
CA LEU A 59 -10.80 2.90 -3.56
C LEU A 59 -10.85 3.10 -2.05
N PHE A 60 -9.74 2.83 -1.35
CA PHE A 60 -9.67 3.01 0.10
C PHE A 60 -9.77 4.49 0.48
N VAL A 61 -9.10 5.37 -0.26
CA VAL A 61 -9.17 6.81 0.00
C VAL A 61 -10.61 7.29 -0.14
N ASP A 62 -11.30 6.90 -1.20
CA ASP A 62 -12.69 7.28 -1.40
C ASP A 62 -13.58 6.76 -0.28
N LYS A 63 -13.40 5.49 0.10
CA LYS A 63 -14.18 4.86 1.16
C LYS A 63 -14.03 5.59 2.49
N TYR A 64 -12.79 5.85 2.91
CA TYR A 64 -12.53 6.44 4.21
C TYR A 64 -12.77 7.95 4.22
N LYS A 65 -12.61 8.61 3.08
CA LYS A 65 -12.96 10.02 2.96
C LYS A 65 -14.46 10.24 3.10
N ALA A 66 -15.26 9.37 2.49
CA ALA A 66 -16.72 9.44 2.60
C ALA A 66 -17.16 9.23 4.06
N ASN A 67 -16.48 8.36 4.80
CA ASN A 67 -16.81 8.08 6.20
C ASN A 67 -16.41 9.22 7.14
N GLN A 68 -15.54 10.12 6.72
CA GLN A 68 -15.11 11.28 7.52
C GLN A 68 -16.00 12.51 7.31
N ALA A 69 -16.80 12.47 6.29
CA ALA A 69 -17.76 13.53 6.03
C ALA A 69 -19.00 13.38 6.91
#